data_a72561db2f802521cd47869db4a59540
#
_entry.id   a72561db2f802521cd47869db4a59540
#
_cell.length_a   1.000
_cell.length_b   1.000
_cell.length_c   1.000
_cell.angle_alpha   90.00
_cell.angle_beta   90.00
_cell.angle_gamma   90.00
#
_symmetry.space_group_name_H-M   'P 1'
#
loop_
_entity.id
_entity.type
_entity.pdbx_description
1 polymer ?
#
loop_
_entity_poly.entity_id
_entity_poly.type
_entity_poly.pdbx_seq_one_letter_code
_entity_poly.pdbx_strand_id
1 'polypeptide(L)'
;MLFRSRFDLYFQIDIQSTNKSVYGYLSISENIILDEIWDSVSINTKAKIGSNNGEKLSDNQKIKINHKNRNIALTKLNYVDKKIEYIRVIKATNFDYFSEKAKEVFFKEEFKVTKLSDRMGMRLEGQILENIVSTNIKSEGLVKGVVQVPSDGNPIIMLADHGTIGGYPKIANVISADFDKL
;
A
#
# COMPACT_ATOMS: atom_id res chain seq x y z
N MET A 1 -6.38 11.85 27.07
CA MET A 1 -5.81 13.16 26.68
C MET A 1 -5.28 13.82 27.95
N LEU A 2 -3.98 13.91 28.11
CA LEU A 2 -3.35 14.52 29.31
C LEU A 2 -2.73 15.84 28.89
N PHE A 3 -3.24 16.94 29.43
CA PHE A 3 -2.60 18.26 29.32
C PHE A 3 -1.51 18.40 30.39
N ARG A 4 -0.29 18.68 30.01
CA ARG A 4 0.75 19.09 30.96
C ARG A 4 1.49 20.33 30.43
N SER A 5 1.48 21.35 31.27
CA SER A 5 2.28 22.57 31.37
C SER A 5 2.16 23.68 30.30
N ARG A 6 2.42 24.90 30.75
CA ARG A 6 2.22 26.19 30.10
C ARG A 6 3.10 26.50 28.88
N PHE A 7 4.03 25.63 28.48
CA PHE A 7 5.03 25.96 27.47
C PHE A 7 5.19 24.96 26.33
N ASP A 8 4.73 23.69 26.50
CA ASP A 8 4.81 22.68 25.46
C ASP A 8 3.46 21.95 25.35
N LEU A 9 2.76 22.16 24.27
CA LEU A 9 1.55 21.40 23.94
C LEU A 9 1.95 20.07 23.31
N TYR A 10 1.79 18.98 24.05
CA TYR A 10 1.95 17.62 23.53
C TYR A 10 0.59 16.98 23.34
N PHE A 11 0.40 16.37 22.19
CA PHE A 11 -0.68 15.40 21.97
C PHE A 11 -0.09 14.02 21.99
N GLN A 12 -0.65 13.17 22.78
CA GLN A 12 -0.34 11.75 22.72
C GLN A 12 -1.38 11.09 21.81
N ILE A 13 -0.90 10.41 20.77
CA ILE A 13 -1.71 9.61 19.87
C ILE A 13 -1.36 8.16 20.16
N ASP A 14 -2.36 7.38 20.56
CA ASP A 14 -2.25 5.93 20.69
C ASP A 14 -2.79 5.29 19.41
N ILE A 15 -1.91 4.60 18.68
CA ILE A 15 -2.25 3.93 17.43
C ILE A 15 -2.39 2.44 17.72
N GLN A 16 -3.61 1.96 17.69
CA GLN A 16 -3.90 0.54 17.89
C GLN A 16 -4.13 -0.16 16.56
N SER A 17 -3.79 -1.46 16.52
CA SER A 17 -4.07 -2.28 15.36
C SER A 17 -5.57 -2.43 15.13
N THR A 18 -5.97 -2.51 13.87
CA THR A 18 -7.35 -2.80 13.47
C THR A 18 -7.39 -4.10 12.68
N ASN A 19 -8.48 -4.84 12.79
CA ASN A 19 -8.74 -6.02 11.97
C ASN A 19 -9.50 -5.70 10.67
N LYS A 20 -9.78 -4.41 10.41
CA LYS A 20 -10.58 -3.96 9.27
C LYS A 20 -9.76 -3.42 8.11
N SER A 21 -8.53 -2.99 8.37
CA SER A 21 -7.68 -2.33 7.38
C SER A 21 -6.21 -2.56 7.68
N VAL A 22 -5.40 -2.67 6.63
CA VAL A 22 -3.93 -2.73 6.73
C VAL A 22 -3.33 -1.32 6.88
N TYR A 23 -4.04 -0.31 6.40
CA TYR A 23 -3.60 1.08 6.40
C TYR A 23 -4.46 1.95 7.32
N GLY A 24 -3.82 2.86 8.03
CA GLY A 24 -4.45 3.96 8.75
C GLY A 24 -3.92 5.29 8.25
N TYR A 25 -4.75 6.31 8.30
CA TYR A 25 -4.38 7.67 7.91
C TYR A 25 -4.62 8.60 9.09
N LEU A 26 -3.61 9.37 9.43
CA LEU A 26 -3.68 10.44 10.41
C LEU A 26 -3.56 11.76 9.66
N SER A 27 -4.58 12.61 9.79
CA SER A 27 -4.55 13.99 9.30
C SER A 27 -4.42 14.95 10.47
N ILE A 28 -3.51 15.90 10.34
CA ILE A 28 -3.27 16.96 11.32
C ILE A 28 -3.48 18.29 10.60
N SER A 29 -4.22 19.21 11.19
CA SER A 29 -4.54 20.53 10.60
C SER A 29 -3.32 21.45 10.49
N GLU A 30 -2.27 21.16 11.21
CA GLU A 30 -1.02 21.94 11.26
C GLU A 30 0.06 21.26 10.42
N ASN A 31 1.03 22.05 9.97
CA ASN A 31 2.15 21.48 9.22
C ASN A 31 3.07 20.67 10.14
N ILE A 32 3.28 19.43 9.79
CA ILE A 32 4.29 18.57 10.41
C ILE A 32 5.67 19.05 9.93
N ILE A 33 6.62 19.23 10.84
CA ILE A 33 7.99 19.59 10.51
C ILE A 33 8.75 18.30 10.29
N LEU A 34 9.08 18.03 9.04
CA LEU A 34 9.81 16.85 8.60
C LEU A 34 10.97 17.25 7.70
N ASP A 35 12.03 16.46 7.71
CA ASP A 35 13.13 16.60 6.76
C ASP A 35 12.69 16.15 5.38
N GLU A 36 12.98 16.95 4.36
CA GLU A 36 12.69 16.63 2.97
C GLU A 36 13.92 16.00 2.31
N ILE A 37 13.68 14.90 1.58
CA ILE A 37 14.69 14.27 0.74
C ILE A 37 14.12 14.23 -0.69
N TRP A 38 14.83 14.87 -1.62
CA TRP A 38 14.37 15.03 -3.02
C TRP A 38 12.97 15.65 -3.14
N ASP A 39 12.72 16.72 -2.41
CA ASP A 39 11.43 17.43 -2.32
C ASP A 39 10.26 16.56 -1.85
N SER A 40 10.56 15.52 -1.08
CA SER A 40 9.55 14.59 -0.53
C SER A 40 9.78 14.33 0.95
N VAL A 41 8.68 14.27 1.70
CA VAL A 41 8.66 13.84 3.11
C VAL A 41 8.33 12.35 3.26
N SER A 42 8.11 11.64 2.17
CA SER A 42 7.79 10.21 2.19
C SER A 42 8.96 9.38 2.71
N ILE A 43 8.64 8.26 3.34
CA ILE A 43 9.61 7.33 3.91
C ILE A 43 9.54 6.01 3.18
N ASN A 44 10.68 5.53 2.68
CA ASN A 44 10.84 4.16 2.19
C ASN A 44 11.74 3.40 3.18
N THR A 45 11.12 2.63 4.05
CA THR A 45 11.83 1.93 5.13
C THR A 45 12.74 0.80 4.64
N LYS A 46 12.51 0.23 3.45
CA LYS A 46 13.40 -0.78 2.86
C LYS A 46 14.68 -0.16 2.32
N ALA A 47 14.56 0.97 1.64
CA ALA A 47 15.71 1.68 1.09
C ALA A 47 16.42 2.57 2.12
N LYS A 48 15.85 2.74 3.31
CA LYS A 48 16.34 3.67 4.34
C LYS A 48 16.46 5.11 3.83
N ILE A 49 15.46 5.56 3.08
CA ILE A 49 15.42 6.88 2.44
C ILE A 49 14.16 7.61 2.90
N GLY A 50 14.29 8.92 3.06
CA GLY A 50 13.20 9.84 3.40
C GLY A 50 13.31 10.43 4.79
N SER A 51 12.26 11.13 5.21
CA SER A 51 12.13 11.68 6.55
C SER A 51 12.39 10.65 7.64
N ASN A 52 12.61 11.09 8.86
CA ASN A 52 12.85 10.20 10.00
C ASN A 52 14.01 9.22 9.77
N ASN A 53 15.06 9.66 9.06
CA ASN A 53 16.22 8.83 8.69
C ASN A 53 15.83 7.54 7.90
N GLY A 54 14.73 7.57 7.16
CA GLY A 54 14.22 6.40 6.44
C GLY A 54 13.66 5.30 7.34
N GLU A 55 13.41 5.59 8.62
CA GLU A 55 12.89 4.62 9.58
C GLU A 55 11.39 4.81 9.84
N LYS A 56 10.71 3.73 10.18
CA LYS A 56 9.33 3.79 10.68
C LYS A 56 9.28 4.55 12.01
N LEU A 57 8.11 5.09 12.35
CA LEU A 57 7.89 5.69 13.66
C LEU A 57 8.08 4.65 14.76
N SER A 58 8.66 5.07 15.87
CA SER A 58 8.84 4.26 17.07
C SER A 58 7.87 4.69 18.17
N ASP A 59 7.67 3.80 19.14
CA ASP A 59 6.85 4.11 20.30
C ASP A 59 7.41 5.32 21.05
N ASN A 60 6.49 6.19 21.49
CA ASN A 60 6.83 7.45 22.18
C ASN A 60 7.66 8.45 21.37
N GLN A 61 7.76 8.28 20.06
CA GLN A 61 8.44 9.23 19.21
C GLN A 61 7.73 10.59 19.21
N LYS A 62 8.50 11.67 19.35
CA LYS A 62 7.99 13.04 19.28
C LYS A 62 8.08 13.57 17.85
N ILE A 63 6.96 14.02 17.32
CA ILE A 63 6.88 14.68 16.02
C ILE A 63 6.63 16.16 16.26
N LYS A 64 7.45 17.01 15.63
CA LYS A 64 7.27 18.47 15.73
C LYS A 64 6.19 18.92 14.76
N ILE A 65 5.31 19.80 15.23
CA ILE A 65 4.32 20.47 14.41
C ILE A 65 4.48 21.98 14.52
N ASN A 66 4.24 22.69 13.43
CA ASN A 66 4.23 24.16 13.43
C ASN A 66 2.83 24.62 13.88
N HIS A 67 2.71 24.86 15.17
CA HIS A 67 1.42 25.21 15.78
C HIS A 67 1.16 26.71 15.67
N LYS A 68 0.14 27.09 14.90
CA LYS A 68 -0.29 28.50 14.74
C LYS A 68 -1.55 28.85 15.54
N ASN A 69 -2.38 27.86 15.89
CA ASN A 69 -3.67 28.09 16.54
C ASN A 69 -3.84 27.32 17.86
N ARG A 70 -4.46 27.96 18.84
CA ARG A 70 -4.69 27.37 20.18
C ARG A 70 -5.95 26.50 20.29
N ASN A 71 -6.79 26.50 19.28
CA ASN A 71 -8.04 25.72 19.29
C ASN A 71 -7.89 24.50 18.40
N ILE A 72 -7.70 23.33 19.02
CA ILE A 72 -7.66 22.05 18.32
C ILE A 72 -9.00 21.38 18.51
N ALA A 73 -9.71 21.20 17.41
CA ALA A 73 -10.91 20.37 17.36
C ALA A 73 -10.55 18.99 16.81
N LEU A 74 -10.81 17.94 17.59
CA LEU A 74 -10.76 16.58 17.10
C LEU A 74 -12.08 16.31 16.35
N THR A 75 -11.98 16.12 15.05
CA THR A 75 -13.13 15.73 14.23
C THR A 75 -13.01 14.25 13.89
N LYS A 76 -14.00 13.49 14.31
CA LYS A 76 -14.15 12.10 13.87
C LYS A 76 -14.90 12.08 12.55
N LEU A 77 -14.28 11.61 11.49
CA LEU A 77 -14.98 11.31 10.25
C LEU A 77 -15.76 10.00 10.40
N ASN A 78 -17.04 10.03 10.05
CA ASN A 78 -17.82 8.80 9.95
C ASN A 78 -17.36 8.05 8.68
N TYR A 79 -16.55 7.04 8.88
CA TYR A 79 -16.15 6.14 7.79
C TYR A 79 -17.31 5.19 7.50
N VAL A 80 -17.77 5.20 6.26
CA VAL A 80 -18.73 4.21 5.78
C VAL A 80 -17.94 3.01 5.30
N ASP A 81 -17.97 1.94 6.07
CA ASP A 81 -17.37 0.65 5.71
C ASP A 81 -18.16 0.04 4.55
N LYS A 82 -17.71 0.29 3.32
CA LYS A 82 -18.31 -0.32 2.13
C LYS A 82 -17.76 -1.72 2.01
N LYS A 83 -18.64 -2.72 2.06
CA LYS A 83 -18.25 -4.11 1.78
C LYS A 83 -17.63 -4.17 0.37
N ILE A 84 -16.40 -4.63 0.32
CA ILE A 84 -15.69 -4.88 -0.95
C ILE A 84 -16.18 -6.24 -1.46
N GLU A 85 -16.96 -6.23 -2.54
CA GLU A 85 -17.47 -7.46 -3.16
C GLU A 85 -16.56 -7.93 -4.29
N TYR A 86 -15.95 -6.99 -5.00
CA TYR A 86 -15.05 -7.28 -6.12
C TYR A 86 -14.08 -6.11 -6.37
N ILE A 87 -12.97 -6.43 -6.98
CA ILE A 87 -11.98 -5.48 -7.48
C ILE A 87 -11.99 -5.56 -9.00
N ARG A 88 -12.25 -4.42 -9.67
CA ARG A 88 -12.31 -4.37 -11.13
C ARG A 88 -10.91 -4.28 -11.72
N VAL A 89 -10.68 -5.04 -12.76
CA VAL A 89 -9.40 -5.10 -13.48
C VAL A 89 -9.61 -5.01 -14.98
N ILE A 90 -8.56 -4.58 -15.68
CA ILE A 90 -8.43 -4.69 -17.13
C ILE A 90 -7.32 -5.67 -17.45
N LYS A 91 -7.35 -6.27 -18.64
CA LYS A 91 -6.26 -7.14 -19.13
C LYS A 91 -4.95 -6.36 -19.20
N ALA A 92 -3.88 -6.95 -18.71
CA ALA A 92 -2.55 -6.37 -18.81
C ALA A 92 -1.84 -6.79 -20.12
N THR A 93 -0.65 -6.23 -20.35
CA THR A 93 0.13 -6.41 -21.59
C THR A 93 0.52 -7.86 -21.87
N ASN A 94 0.64 -8.68 -20.84
CA ASN A 94 1.07 -10.08 -20.98
C ASN A 94 -0.09 -11.07 -20.70
N PHE A 95 -1.35 -10.61 -20.78
CA PHE A 95 -2.52 -11.45 -20.51
C PHE A 95 -2.53 -12.75 -21.34
N ASP A 96 -2.09 -12.69 -22.60
CA ASP A 96 -2.04 -13.84 -23.50
C ASP A 96 -0.88 -14.80 -23.24
N TYR A 97 -0.01 -14.50 -22.26
CA TYR A 97 1.06 -15.40 -21.80
C TYR A 97 0.56 -16.46 -20.82
N PHE A 98 -0.69 -16.38 -20.40
CA PHE A 98 -1.33 -17.30 -19.47
C PHE A 98 -2.21 -18.31 -20.19
N SER A 99 -2.25 -19.54 -19.68
CA SER A 99 -3.17 -20.55 -20.21
C SER A 99 -4.64 -20.11 -20.03
N GLU A 100 -5.55 -20.61 -20.84
CA GLU A 100 -6.98 -20.31 -20.70
C GLU A 100 -7.50 -20.73 -19.31
N LYS A 101 -7.02 -21.86 -18.79
CA LYS A 101 -7.32 -22.30 -17.43
C LYS A 101 -6.83 -21.29 -16.37
N ALA A 102 -5.61 -20.77 -16.51
CA ALA A 102 -5.08 -19.77 -15.56
C ALA A 102 -5.90 -18.47 -15.60
N LYS A 103 -6.33 -18.02 -16.78
CA LYS A 103 -7.23 -16.87 -16.94
C LYS A 103 -8.57 -17.10 -16.25
N GLU A 104 -9.14 -18.28 -16.42
CA GLU A 104 -10.39 -18.65 -15.77
C GLU A 104 -10.26 -18.70 -14.25
N VAL A 105 -9.21 -19.35 -13.74
CA VAL A 105 -8.87 -19.41 -12.31
C VAL A 105 -8.72 -18.02 -11.73
N PHE A 106 -8.00 -17.12 -12.40
CA PHE A 106 -7.78 -15.77 -11.91
C PHE A 106 -9.07 -14.97 -11.66
N PHE A 107 -10.09 -15.16 -12.49
CA PHE A 107 -11.36 -14.44 -12.37
C PHE A 107 -12.44 -15.16 -11.53
N LYS A 108 -12.33 -16.46 -11.32
CA LYS A 108 -13.37 -17.24 -10.67
C LYS A 108 -13.02 -17.78 -9.29
N GLU A 109 -11.74 -17.99 -9.03
CA GLU A 109 -11.27 -18.58 -7.79
C GLU A 109 -10.85 -17.54 -6.76
N GLU A 110 -10.88 -17.95 -5.51
CA GLU A 110 -10.46 -17.09 -4.39
C GLU A 110 -8.95 -17.15 -4.19
N PHE A 111 -8.36 -15.98 -3.90
CA PHE A 111 -6.96 -15.84 -3.51
C PHE A 111 -6.88 -15.24 -2.11
N LYS A 112 -6.00 -15.81 -1.29
CA LYS A 112 -5.77 -15.36 0.08
C LYS A 112 -4.59 -14.40 0.13
N VAL A 113 -4.77 -13.27 0.82
CA VAL A 113 -3.66 -12.36 1.12
C VAL A 113 -2.72 -13.00 2.13
N THR A 114 -1.43 -13.04 1.81
CA THR A 114 -0.41 -13.67 2.65
C THR A 114 0.22 -12.67 3.62
N LYS A 115 0.86 -13.18 4.67
CA LYS A 115 1.65 -12.38 5.62
C LYS A 115 2.94 -11.79 5.01
N LEU A 116 3.30 -12.23 3.82
CA LEU A 116 4.45 -11.70 3.06
C LEU A 116 4.12 -10.42 2.29
N SER A 117 2.88 -9.98 2.37
CA SER A 117 2.44 -8.70 1.80
C SER A 117 3.07 -7.52 2.53
N ASP A 118 3.48 -6.52 1.78
CA ASP A 118 4.04 -5.27 2.28
C ASP A 118 3.59 -4.07 1.42
N ARG A 119 4.13 -2.89 1.67
CA ARG A 119 3.79 -1.68 0.90
C ARG A 119 4.21 -1.73 -0.58
N MET A 120 5.10 -2.65 -0.97
CA MET A 120 5.51 -2.85 -2.36
C MET A 120 4.52 -3.71 -3.13
N GLY A 121 3.95 -4.74 -2.48
CA GLY A 121 3.04 -5.66 -3.16
C GLY A 121 2.21 -6.51 -2.20
N MET A 122 0.95 -6.67 -2.54
CA MET A 122 0.03 -7.61 -1.92
C MET A 122 0.24 -8.99 -2.55
N ARG A 123 0.85 -9.90 -1.79
CA ARG A 123 1.11 -11.28 -2.23
C ARG A 123 -0.09 -12.15 -1.96
N LEU A 124 -0.54 -12.80 -3.01
CA LEU A 124 -1.70 -13.67 -2.96
C LEU A 124 -1.27 -15.14 -3.06
N GLU A 125 -2.03 -16.01 -2.46
CA GLU A 125 -1.87 -17.47 -2.50
C GLU A 125 -3.20 -18.10 -2.89
N GLY A 126 -3.16 -19.05 -3.85
CA GLY A 126 -4.35 -19.71 -4.34
C GLY A 126 -4.00 -20.79 -5.36
N GLN A 127 -4.91 -21.04 -6.31
CA GLN A 127 -4.60 -21.92 -7.42
C GLN A 127 -3.53 -21.29 -8.31
N ILE A 128 -2.59 -22.12 -8.75
CA ILE A 128 -1.44 -21.70 -9.55
C ILE A 128 -1.90 -21.18 -10.93
N LEU A 129 -1.43 -19.99 -11.26
CA LEU A 129 -1.66 -19.37 -12.56
C LEU A 129 -0.54 -19.77 -13.53
N GLU A 130 -0.83 -20.74 -14.38
CA GLU A 130 0.12 -21.31 -15.30
C GLU A 130 0.42 -20.35 -16.47
N ASN A 131 1.70 -20.08 -16.71
CA ASN A 131 2.17 -19.39 -17.90
C ASN A 131 2.47 -20.40 -19.02
N ILE A 132 2.11 -20.03 -20.25
CA ILE A 132 2.43 -20.81 -21.46
C ILE A 132 3.74 -20.35 -22.13
N VAL A 133 4.36 -19.33 -21.58
CA VAL A 133 5.67 -18.78 -21.98
C VAL A 133 6.57 -18.64 -20.77
N SER A 134 7.83 -18.22 -20.98
CA SER A 134 8.76 -17.97 -19.87
C SER A 134 8.18 -16.95 -18.89
N THR A 135 8.31 -17.26 -17.61
CA THR A 135 7.94 -16.35 -16.51
C THR A 135 8.99 -15.27 -16.24
N ASN A 136 10.18 -15.38 -16.86
CA ASN A 136 11.23 -14.37 -16.80
C ASN A 136 11.28 -13.66 -18.15
N ILE A 137 10.61 -12.52 -18.23
CA ILE A 137 10.51 -11.68 -19.42
C ILE A 137 11.41 -10.45 -19.30
N LYS A 138 11.62 -9.73 -20.41
CA LYS A 138 12.29 -8.44 -20.37
C LYS A 138 11.54 -7.51 -19.42
N SER A 139 12.28 -6.81 -18.56
CA SER A 139 11.68 -5.88 -17.60
C SER A 139 10.89 -4.79 -18.30
N GLU A 140 9.68 -4.59 -17.84
CA GLU A 140 8.74 -3.58 -18.32
C GLU A 140 8.31 -2.65 -17.17
N GLY A 141 7.77 -1.48 -17.50
CA GLY A 141 7.25 -0.54 -16.50
C GLY A 141 6.18 -1.15 -15.62
N LEU A 142 6.22 -0.79 -14.35
CA LEU A 142 5.19 -1.13 -13.36
C LEU A 142 4.47 0.13 -12.89
N VAL A 143 3.20 -0.02 -12.58
CA VAL A 143 2.38 0.99 -11.90
C VAL A 143 1.58 0.32 -10.78
N LYS A 144 1.09 1.11 -9.82
CA LYS A 144 0.18 0.62 -8.78
C LYS A 144 -1.01 -0.10 -9.41
N GLY A 145 -1.39 -1.24 -8.85
CA GLY A 145 -2.50 -2.05 -9.33
C GLY A 145 -2.15 -3.10 -10.38
N VAL A 146 -0.92 -3.09 -10.92
CA VAL A 146 -0.45 -4.19 -11.79
C VAL A 146 -0.43 -5.49 -11.01
N VAL A 147 -0.95 -6.56 -11.62
CA VAL A 147 -0.91 -7.92 -11.07
C VAL A 147 0.13 -8.73 -11.83
N GLN A 148 1.28 -8.94 -11.21
CA GLN A 148 2.35 -9.78 -11.74
C GLN A 148 2.21 -11.22 -11.24
N VAL A 149 2.64 -12.18 -12.07
CA VAL A 149 2.65 -13.59 -11.73
C VAL A 149 4.07 -14.15 -11.93
N PRO A 150 4.84 -14.32 -10.84
CA PRO A 150 6.16 -14.95 -10.86
C PRO A 150 6.09 -16.44 -11.23
N SER A 151 7.24 -17.10 -11.23
CA SER A 151 7.38 -18.51 -11.61
C SER A 151 6.66 -19.50 -10.69
N ASP A 152 6.36 -19.09 -9.46
CA ASP A 152 5.57 -19.89 -8.51
C ASP A 152 4.06 -19.86 -8.81
N GLY A 153 3.62 -19.04 -9.77
CA GLY A 153 2.24 -18.91 -10.20
C GLY A 153 1.33 -18.16 -9.24
N ASN A 154 1.88 -17.55 -8.18
CA ASN A 154 1.10 -16.79 -7.20
C ASN A 154 1.05 -15.29 -7.56
N PRO A 155 -0.14 -14.68 -7.64
CA PRO A 155 -0.24 -13.28 -8.05
C PRO A 155 0.32 -12.32 -7.00
N ILE A 156 0.90 -11.21 -7.47
CA ILE A 156 1.33 -10.08 -6.65
C ILE A 156 0.71 -8.81 -7.20
N ILE A 157 -0.15 -8.14 -6.41
CA ILE A 157 -0.72 -6.84 -6.79
C ILE A 157 0.24 -5.75 -6.34
N MET A 158 0.73 -4.94 -7.27
CA MET A 158 1.63 -3.83 -6.97
C MET A 158 0.93 -2.74 -6.16
N LEU A 159 1.52 -2.36 -5.03
CA LEU A 159 1.00 -1.34 -4.12
C LEU A 159 1.78 -0.01 -4.24
N ALA A 160 1.65 0.87 -3.26
CA ALA A 160 2.15 2.25 -3.35
C ALA A 160 3.68 2.36 -3.50
N ASP A 161 4.45 1.46 -2.88
CA ASP A 161 5.92 1.49 -2.90
C ASP A 161 6.51 0.46 -3.90
N HIS A 162 5.74 0.05 -4.91
CA HIS A 162 6.18 -0.91 -5.93
C HIS A 162 7.45 -0.47 -6.64
N GLY A 163 8.19 -1.42 -7.22
CA GLY A 163 9.31 -1.12 -8.11
C GLY A 163 8.84 -0.43 -9.39
N THR A 164 9.71 0.36 -10.02
CA THR A 164 9.39 1.07 -11.28
C THR A 164 9.37 0.16 -12.49
N ILE A 165 10.08 -0.96 -12.42
CA ILE A 165 10.16 -1.99 -13.47
C ILE A 165 10.06 -3.40 -12.86
N GLY A 166 9.64 -4.37 -13.66
CA GLY A 166 9.60 -5.78 -13.28
C GLY A 166 9.61 -6.71 -14.48
N GLY A 167 10.16 -7.90 -14.28
CA GLY A 167 10.39 -8.90 -15.32
C GLY A 167 9.48 -10.13 -15.24
N TYR A 168 8.34 -10.02 -14.53
CA TYR A 168 7.34 -11.08 -14.51
C TYR A 168 6.14 -10.74 -15.38
N PRO A 169 5.49 -11.74 -16.00
CA PRO A 169 4.27 -11.52 -16.77
C PRO A 169 3.16 -10.86 -15.94
N LYS A 170 2.45 -9.96 -16.59
CA LYS A 170 1.33 -9.20 -16.01
C LYS A 170 0.02 -9.74 -16.55
N ILE A 171 -0.85 -10.25 -15.66
CA ILE A 171 -2.14 -10.80 -16.07
C ILE A 171 -3.22 -9.72 -16.12
N ALA A 172 -3.20 -8.77 -15.21
CA ALA A 172 -4.24 -7.75 -15.08
C ALA A 172 -3.70 -6.44 -14.51
N ASN A 173 -4.48 -5.37 -14.64
CA ASN A 173 -4.28 -4.11 -13.94
C ASN A 173 -5.58 -3.74 -13.21
N VAL A 174 -5.49 -3.50 -11.90
CA VAL A 174 -6.60 -2.92 -11.14
C VAL A 174 -6.85 -1.49 -11.63
N ILE A 175 -8.10 -1.13 -11.86
CA ILE A 175 -8.45 0.24 -12.27
C ILE A 175 -8.25 1.22 -11.12
N SER A 176 -7.86 2.45 -11.43
CA SER A 176 -7.54 3.47 -10.40
C SER A 176 -8.71 3.78 -9.46
N ALA A 177 -9.96 3.65 -9.94
CA ALA A 177 -11.16 3.83 -9.13
C ALA A 177 -11.36 2.76 -8.02
N ASP A 178 -10.56 1.69 -8.03
CA ASP A 178 -10.61 0.61 -7.04
C ASP A 178 -9.31 0.52 -6.21
N PHE A 179 -8.41 1.50 -6.31
CA PHE A 179 -7.17 1.53 -5.52
C PHE A 179 -7.38 1.68 -4.02
N ASP A 180 -8.52 2.20 -3.60
CA ASP A 180 -8.93 2.29 -2.20
C ASP A 180 -9.38 0.94 -1.61
N LYS A 181 -9.51 -0.08 -2.45
CA LYS A 181 -9.87 -1.45 -2.06
C LYS A 181 -8.66 -2.36 -1.85
N LEU A 182 -7.44 -1.88 -2.16
CA LEU A 182 -6.18 -2.62 -2.06
C LEU A 182 -5.51 -2.44 -0.72
#